data_b93a79277984fd541e6b6dfdb90c8be2
#
_entry.id   b93a79277984fd541e6b6dfdb90c8be2
#
_cell.length_a   1.000
_cell.length_b   1.000
_cell.length_c   1.000
_cell.angle_alpha   90.00
_cell.angle_beta   90.00
_cell.angle_gamma   90.00
#
_symmetry.space_group_name_H-M   'P 1'
#
loop_
_entity.id
_entity.type
_entity.pdbx_description
1 polymer ?
#
loop_
_entity_poly.entity_id
_entity_poly.type
_entity_poly.pdbx_seq_one_letter_code
_entity_poly.pdbx_strand_id
1 'polypeptide(L)'
;MTLSLRSVIRLMRARAPKGRFSKDTVLMLRLHLESKAAQLTEQAIRAYERENLMRKQIGERPKKLLAPRHMIAAIEGRVPGDEGDGQA
;
A
#
# COMPACT_ATOMS: atom_id res chain seq x y z
N MET A 1 -7.89 -3.20 8.66
CA MET A 1 -6.81 -2.99 9.66
C MET A 1 -6.86 -1.56 10.15
N THR A 2 -6.80 -1.39 11.45
CA THR A 2 -6.90 -0.07 12.05
C THR A 2 -5.57 0.31 12.70
N LEU A 3 -5.02 1.45 12.29
CA LEU A 3 -3.79 1.97 12.89
C LEU A 3 -4.12 2.57 14.26
N SER A 4 -3.25 2.35 15.23
CA SER A 4 -3.44 2.97 16.53
C SER A 4 -3.06 4.45 16.45
N LEU A 5 -3.79 5.28 17.21
CA LEU A 5 -3.48 6.71 17.28
C LEU A 5 -2.08 6.94 17.84
N ARG A 6 -1.67 6.09 18.78
CA ARG A 6 -0.34 6.20 19.38
C ARG A 6 0.77 6.02 18.33
N SER A 7 0.59 5.06 17.43
CA SER A 7 1.56 4.84 16.34
C SER A 7 1.63 6.03 15.40
N VAL A 8 0.48 6.61 15.07
CA VAL A 8 0.42 7.77 14.18
C VAL A 8 1.12 8.96 14.84
N ILE A 9 0.83 9.20 16.11
CA ILE A 9 1.46 10.29 16.88
C ILE A 9 2.97 10.10 16.93
N ARG A 10 3.42 8.86 17.11
CA ARG A 10 4.86 8.57 17.14
C ARG A 10 5.53 8.93 15.82
N LEU A 11 4.90 8.60 14.69
CA LEU A 11 5.42 8.96 13.38
C LEU A 11 5.51 10.48 13.21
N MET A 12 4.47 11.19 13.64
CA MET A 12 4.44 12.64 13.53
C MET A 12 5.51 13.29 14.42
N ARG A 13 5.71 12.79 15.63
CA ARG A 13 6.72 13.30 16.54
C ARG A 13 8.14 13.03 16.09
N ALA A 14 8.35 11.98 15.33
CA ALA A 14 9.67 11.69 14.76
C ALA A 14 10.11 12.82 13.84
N ARG A 15 9.16 13.48 13.17
CA ARG A 15 9.45 14.58 12.26
C ARG A 15 9.34 15.95 12.93
N ALA A 16 8.52 16.08 13.94
CA ALA A 16 8.28 17.33 14.66
C ALA A 16 8.24 17.08 16.16
N PRO A 17 9.40 16.87 16.80
CA PRO A 17 9.43 16.49 18.22
C PRO A 17 8.78 17.49 19.17
N LYS A 18 8.77 18.76 18.81
CA LYS A 18 8.16 19.82 19.63
C LYS A 18 6.77 20.19 19.14
N GLY A 19 6.28 19.53 18.10
CA GLY A 19 4.97 19.83 17.56
C GLY A 19 3.85 19.39 18.46
N ARG A 20 2.78 20.17 18.46
CA ARG A 20 1.53 19.81 19.12
C ARG A 20 0.51 19.52 18.05
N PHE A 21 -0.16 18.40 18.16
CA PHE A 21 -1.12 17.97 17.15
C PHE A 21 -2.49 17.85 17.77
N SER A 22 -3.48 18.46 17.14
CA SER A 22 -4.86 18.30 17.59
C SER A 22 -5.29 16.86 17.32
N LYS A 23 -6.27 16.39 18.10
CA LYS A 23 -6.82 15.05 17.93
C LYS A 23 -7.35 14.87 16.50
N ASP A 24 -8.02 15.90 15.98
CA ASP A 24 -8.60 15.82 14.64
C ASP A 24 -7.52 15.68 13.56
N THR A 25 -6.39 16.37 13.72
CA THR A 25 -5.27 16.25 12.79
C THR A 25 -4.74 14.83 12.76
N VAL A 26 -4.57 14.21 13.93
CA VAL A 26 -4.08 12.85 14.06
C VAL A 26 -5.08 11.87 13.43
N LEU A 27 -6.37 12.07 13.69
CA LEU A 27 -7.41 11.22 13.11
C LEU A 27 -7.45 11.31 11.60
N MET A 28 -7.30 12.51 11.05
CA MET A 28 -7.28 12.70 9.60
C MET A 28 -6.10 11.97 8.96
N LEU A 29 -4.93 12.08 9.57
CA LEU A 29 -3.76 11.39 9.05
C LEU A 29 -3.95 9.88 9.13
N ARG A 30 -4.50 9.37 10.23
CA ARG A 30 -4.76 7.94 10.38
C ARG A 30 -5.68 7.44 9.26
N LEU A 31 -6.78 8.15 9.01
CA LEU A 31 -7.71 7.76 7.94
C LEU A 31 -7.04 7.73 6.58
N HIS A 32 -6.21 8.73 6.30
CA HIS A 32 -5.49 8.80 5.04
C HIS A 32 -4.51 7.63 4.89
N LEU A 33 -3.77 7.33 5.96
CA LEU A 33 -2.81 6.23 5.94
C LEU A 33 -3.50 4.88 5.77
N GLU A 34 -4.64 4.67 6.45
CA GLU A 34 -5.39 3.43 6.31
C GLU A 34 -5.92 3.27 4.89
N SER A 35 -6.45 4.35 4.31
CA SER A 35 -6.94 4.33 2.94
C SER A 35 -5.82 4.03 1.96
N LYS A 36 -4.66 4.68 2.14
CA LYS A 36 -3.51 4.47 1.25
C LYS A 36 -2.97 3.04 1.39
N ALA A 37 -2.91 2.52 2.61
CA ALA A 37 -2.46 1.15 2.84
C ALA A 37 -3.39 0.14 2.16
N ALA A 38 -4.70 0.34 2.25
CA ALA A 38 -5.67 -0.53 1.58
C ALA A 38 -5.49 -0.47 0.06
N GLN A 39 -5.33 0.73 -0.49
CA GLN A 39 -5.13 0.92 -1.92
C GLN A 39 -3.87 0.21 -2.40
N LEU A 40 -2.76 0.38 -1.69
CA LEU A 40 -1.49 -0.26 -2.05
C LEU A 40 -1.60 -1.78 -1.95
N THR A 41 -2.31 -2.28 -0.95
CA THR A 41 -2.52 -3.72 -0.79
C THR A 41 -3.30 -4.29 -1.96
N GLU A 42 -4.36 -3.60 -2.38
CA GLU A 42 -5.14 -4.05 -3.54
C GLU A 42 -4.31 -4.08 -4.80
N GLN A 43 -3.49 -3.06 -5.02
CA GLN A 43 -2.61 -3.01 -6.18
C GLN A 43 -1.55 -4.10 -6.14
N ALA A 44 -1.01 -4.38 -4.95
CA ALA A 44 -0.04 -5.46 -4.79
C ALA A 44 -0.67 -6.82 -5.07
N ILE A 45 -1.94 -7.01 -4.67
CA ILE A 45 -2.66 -8.23 -4.96
C ILE A 45 -2.84 -8.40 -6.46
N ARG A 46 -3.16 -7.34 -7.19
CA ARG A 46 -3.29 -7.40 -8.65
C ARG A 46 -1.97 -7.80 -9.31
N ALA A 47 -0.86 -7.24 -8.85
CA ALA A 47 0.46 -7.62 -9.37
C ALA A 47 0.76 -9.09 -9.13
N TYR A 48 0.42 -9.56 -7.94
CA TYR A 48 0.59 -10.96 -7.56
C TYR A 48 -0.26 -11.88 -8.45
N GLU A 49 -1.53 -11.53 -8.63
CA GLU A 49 -2.43 -12.35 -9.45
C GLU A 49 -1.99 -12.39 -10.91
N ARG A 50 -1.53 -11.26 -11.43
CA ARG A 50 -1.03 -11.21 -12.80
C ARG A 50 0.23 -12.06 -12.97
N GLU A 51 1.14 -12.01 -12.02
CA GLU A 51 2.32 -12.86 -12.07
C GLU A 51 1.93 -14.34 -12.08
N ASN A 52 0.98 -14.73 -11.25
CA ASN A 52 0.53 -16.11 -11.19
C ASN A 52 -0.19 -16.54 -12.47
N LEU A 53 -0.94 -15.63 -13.08
CA LEU A 53 -1.56 -15.92 -14.35
C LEU A 53 -0.51 -16.18 -15.42
N MET A 54 0.53 -15.36 -15.47
CA MET A 54 1.63 -15.54 -16.42
C MET A 54 2.38 -16.85 -16.18
N ARG A 55 2.62 -17.19 -14.92
CA ARG A 55 3.26 -18.46 -14.55
C ARG A 55 2.43 -19.65 -15.04
N LYS A 56 1.13 -19.56 -14.86
CA LYS A 56 0.22 -20.61 -15.30
C LYS A 56 0.27 -20.79 -16.81
N GLN A 57 0.37 -19.69 -17.56
CA GLN A 57 0.42 -19.74 -19.00
C GLN A 57 1.68 -20.41 -19.54
N ILE A 58 2.79 -20.32 -18.81
CA ILE A 58 4.05 -20.95 -19.22
C ILE A 58 4.31 -22.28 -18.48
N GLY A 59 3.31 -22.77 -17.76
CA GLY A 59 3.39 -24.07 -17.10
C GLY A 59 4.11 -24.07 -15.76
N GLU A 60 4.37 -22.91 -15.18
CA GLU A 60 5.00 -22.82 -13.87
C GLU A 60 3.95 -22.80 -12.76
N ARG A 61 4.36 -23.24 -11.57
CA ARG A 61 3.48 -23.19 -10.41
C ARG A 61 3.24 -21.77 -9.96
N PRO A 62 2.00 -21.41 -9.62
CA PRO A 62 1.72 -20.12 -9.00
C PRO A 62 2.42 -20.00 -7.65
N LYS A 63 2.85 -18.79 -7.32
CA LYS A 63 3.37 -18.51 -5.99
C LYS A 63 2.23 -18.39 -5.01
N LYS A 64 2.44 -18.83 -3.77
CA LYS A 64 1.41 -18.79 -2.74
C LYS A 64 1.46 -17.54 -1.87
N LEU A 65 2.57 -16.81 -1.93
CA LEU A 65 2.77 -15.66 -1.07
C LEU A 65 2.99 -14.41 -1.89
N LEU A 66 2.36 -13.33 -1.47
CA LEU A 66 2.62 -12.01 -1.99
C LEU A 66 4.01 -11.58 -1.53
N ALA A 67 4.86 -11.18 -2.46
CA ALA A 67 6.27 -10.87 -2.17
C ALA A 67 6.52 -9.36 -2.19
N PRO A 68 7.66 -8.91 -1.64
CA PRO A 68 8.01 -7.49 -1.67
C PRO A 68 7.97 -6.88 -3.06
N ARG A 69 8.32 -7.62 -4.11
CA ARG A 69 8.28 -7.10 -5.48
C ARG A 69 6.88 -6.67 -5.91
N HIS A 70 5.84 -7.34 -5.39
CA HIS A 70 4.46 -6.96 -5.70
C HIS A 70 4.10 -5.63 -5.05
N MET A 71 4.54 -5.43 -3.81
CA MET A 71 4.32 -4.17 -3.11
C MET A 71 5.13 -3.04 -3.74
N ILE A 72 6.36 -3.32 -4.15
CA ILE A 72 7.20 -2.33 -4.85
C ILE A 72 6.52 -1.90 -6.15
N ALA A 73 5.97 -2.84 -6.91
CA ALA A 73 5.24 -2.50 -8.13
C ALA A 73 4.04 -1.61 -7.83
N ALA A 74 3.33 -1.89 -6.75
CA ALA A 74 2.19 -1.06 -6.34
C ALA A 74 2.63 0.35 -5.96
N ILE A 75 3.70 0.48 -5.18
CA ILE A 75 4.21 1.77 -4.74
C ILE A 75 4.70 2.59 -5.94
N GLU A 76 5.31 1.94 -6.92
CA GLU A 76 5.83 2.61 -8.11
C GLU A 76 4.79 2.81 -9.20
N GLY A 77 3.56 2.35 -8.97
CA GLY A 77 2.49 2.53 -9.93
C GLY A 77 2.60 1.67 -11.17
N ARG A 78 3.27 0.53 -11.09
CA ARG A 78 3.49 -0.35 -12.24
C ARG A 78 2.53 -1.53 -12.28
N VAL A 79 1.41 -1.44 -11.57
CA VAL A 79 0.44 -2.52 -11.51
C VAL A 79 -0.49 -2.43 -12.71
N PRO A 80 -0.65 -3.53 -13.48
CA PRO A 80 -1.61 -3.56 -14.60
C PRO A 80 -3.03 -3.30 -14.08
N GLY A 81 -3.79 -2.53 -14.82
CA GLY A 81 -5.12 -2.11 -14.41
C GLY A 81 -5.14 -0.69 -13.91
N ASP A 82 -4.00 -0.16 -13.47
CA ASP A 82 -3.88 1.24 -13.09
C ASP A 82 -3.26 2.06 -14.22
N GLU A 83 -2.79 1.39 -15.25
CA GLU A 83 -2.07 2.04 -16.33
C GLU A 83 -2.86 3.12 -17.05
N GLY A 84 -4.13 2.84 -17.30
CA GLY A 84 -4.98 3.80 -17.98
C GLY A 84 -5.18 5.07 -17.16
N ASP A 85 -5.27 4.92 -15.86
CA ASP A 85 -5.47 6.04 -14.95
C ASP A 85 -4.18 6.79 -14.70
N GLY A 86 -3.10 6.05 -14.50
CA GLY A 86 -1.82 6.65 -14.19
C GLY A 86 -1.14 7.30 -15.37
N GLN A 87 -1.52 6.91 -16.56
CA GLN A 87 -0.90 7.40 -17.79
C GLN A 87 -1.65 8.55 -18.43
N ALA A 88 -2.80 8.79 -17.93
CA ALA A 88 -3.64 9.82 -18.52
C ALA A 88 -2.99 11.20 -18.44
#